data_0a304491cd07e27f0475f92dda2526b2
#
_entry.id   0a304491cd07e27f0475f92dda2526b2
#
_cell.length_a   1.000
_cell.length_b   1.000
_cell.length_c   1.000
_cell.angle_alpha   90.00
_cell.angle_beta   90.00
_cell.angle_gamma   90.00
#
_symmetry.space_group_name_H-M   'P 1'
#
loop_
_entity.id
_entity.type
_entity.pdbx_description
1 polymer ?
#
loop_
_entity_poly.entity_id
_entity_poly.type
_entity_poly.pdbx_seq_one_letter_code
_entity_poly.pdbx_strand_id
1 'polypeptide(L)'
;MHIETIGSGPDVVLLHGWAMHGGVFAPLVDELSGDFRLHLVDLPGHGHSVDAALPLAVAPVVEDLVERLPRALWLGWSLGGLFALQAALARTQSVRGVALVCSSPRFVRDAAGAGAWRYGMSPEIFEDFAAGLRDDWRGTLERFIALEAFGSDHAKEELRTLRDGLFARGEPAAGVLATGLRLLHDVDLRPALPAMPVPSLWLAGRRDRVVDPRAMREAAAMAPRARFEQVEHAGHAPFLTHAGIVADALRRFEASLSP
;
A
#
# COMPACT_ATOMS: atom_id res chain seq x y z
N MET A 1 -5.67 -14.50 9.04
CA MET A 1 -5.92 -13.03 8.91
C MET A 1 -7.41 -12.74 8.86
N HIS A 2 -7.84 -11.58 9.33
CA HIS A 2 -9.20 -11.05 9.17
C HIS A 2 -9.36 -10.44 7.78
N ILE A 3 -10.50 -10.73 7.14
CA ILE A 3 -10.89 -10.17 5.85
C ILE A 3 -12.36 -9.77 5.97
N GLU A 4 -12.64 -8.50 5.81
CA GLU A 4 -13.99 -7.95 5.75
C GLU A 4 -14.40 -7.81 4.27
N THR A 5 -15.59 -8.28 3.90
CA THR A 5 -16.07 -8.22 2.51
C THR A 5 -17.31 -7.35 2.41
N ILE A 6 -17.28 -6.35 1.52
CA ILE A 6 -18.33 -5.35 1.34
C ILE A 6 -18.63 -5.19 -0.15
N GLY A 7 -19.90 -4.98 -0.49
CA GLY A 7 -20.33 -4.73 -1.88
C GLY A 7 -20.52 -5.97 -2.73
N SER A 8 -20.71 -5.77 -4.03
CA SER A 8 -20.93 -6.83 -5.02
C SER A 8 -20.36 -6.44 -6.37
N GLY A 9 -20.02 -7.42 -7.21
CA GLY A 9 -19.39 -7.20 -8.51
C GLY A 9 -18.04 -7.88 -8.63
N PRO A 10 -17.14 -7.40 -9.50
CA PRO A 10 -15.77 -7.88 -9.61
C PRO A 10 -15.01 -7.74 -8.28
N ASP A 11 -14.20 -8.74 -7.96
CA ASP A 11 -13.46 -8.80 -6.70
C ASP A 11 -12.23 -7.88 -6.70
N VAL A 12 -12.09 -7.09 -5.61
CA VAL A 12 -10.94 -6.22 -5.36
C VAL A 12 -10.39 -6.47 -3.95
N VAL A 13 -9.12 -6.80 -3.83
CA VAL A 13 -8.42 -6.98 -2.55
C VAL A 13 -7.74 -5.67 -2.17
N LEU A 14 -7.97 -5.17 -0.95
CA LEU A 14 -7.42 -3.92 -0.44
C LEU A 14 -6.42 -4.19 0.70
N LEU A 15 -5.16 -3.80 0.51
CA LEU A 15 -4.05 -4.03 1.43
C LEU A 15 -3.51 -2.70 1.95
N HIS A 16 -3.62 -2.51 3.27
CA HIS A 16 -3.28 -1.25 3.94
C HIS A 16 -1.77 -1.01 4.10
N GLY A 17 -1.40 0.23 4.43
CA GLY A 17 -0.05 0.67 4.73
C GLY A 17 0.43 0.28 6.13
N TRP A 18 1.70 0.63 6.42
CA TRP A 18 2.34 0.38 7.70
C TRP A 18 1.54 0.99 8.86
N ALA A 19 1.42 0.24 9.95
CA ALA A 19 0.70 0.60 11.18
C ALA A 19 -0.82 0.78 11.06
N MET A 20 -1.40 0.70 9.87
CA MET A 20 -2.84 0.86 9.64
C MET A 20 -3.58 -0.50 9.63
N HIS A 21 -4.84 -0.50 9.26
CA HIS A 21 -5.71 -1.65 9.07
C HIS A 21 -6.71 -1.40 7.93
N GLY A 22 -7.46 -2.41 7.51
CA GLY A 22 -8.38 -2.31 6.35
C GLY A 22 -9.43 -1.21 6.46
N GLY A 23 -9.80 -0.79 7.66
CA GLY A 23 -10.74 0.31 7.87
C GLY A 23 -10.27 1.69 7.37
N VAL A 24 -8.96 1.86 7.08
CA VAL A 24 -8.43 3.09 6.49
C VAL A 24 -9.04 3.40 5.12
N PHE A 25 -9.53 2.38 4.43
CA PHE A 25 -10.14 2.52 3.11
C PHE A 25 -11.62 2.94 3.14
N ALA A 26 -12.20 3.29 4.29
CA ALA A 26 -13.62 3.64 4.39
C ALA A 26 -14.10 4.66 3.32
N PRO A 27 -13.41 5.79 3.05
CA PRO A 27 -13.84 6.71 2.00
C PRO A 27 -13.82 6.10 0.59
N LEU A 28 -12.89 5.18 0.33
CA LEU A 28 -12.82 4.47 -0.95
C LEU A 28 -13.90 3.37 -1.05
N VAL A 29 -14.26 2.74 0.07
CA VAL A 29 -15.36 1.78 0.15
C VAL A 29 -16.69 2.45 -0.19
N ASP A 30 -16.94 3.64 0.33
CA ASP A 30 -18.16 4.42 0.04
C ASP A 30 -18.30 4.70 -1.47
N GLU A 31 -17.19 4.94 -2.15
CA GLU A 31 -17.17 5.17 -3.60
C GLU A 31 -17.33 3.89 -4.43
N LEU A 32 -16.78 2.76 -4.00
CA LEU A 32 -16.60 1.57 -4.83
C LEU A 32 -17.56 0.41 -4.54
N SER A 33 -18.19 0.38 -3.37
CA SER A 33 -18.98 -0.79 -2.94
C SER A 33 -20.23 -1.06 -3.80
N GLY A 34 -20.69 -0.07 -4.55
CA GLY A 34 -21.75 -0.23 -5.54
C GLY A 34 -21.33 -0.98 -6.82
N ASP A 35 -20.03 -0.97 -7.13
CA ASP A 35 -19.48 -1.49 -8.39
C ASP A 35 -18.63 -2.75 -8.19
N PHE A 36 -18.08 -2.94 -6.97
CA PHE A 36 -17.08 -3.98 -6.67
C PHE A 36 -17.40 -4.73 -5.38
N ARG A 37 -16.97 -5.97 -5.33
CA ARG A 37 -16.85 -6.72 -4.08
C ARG A 37 -15.46 -6.48 -3.51
N LEU A 38 -15.41 -5.72 -2.42
CA LEU A 38 -14.19 -5.25 -1.78
C LEU A 38 -13.79 -6.17 -0.62
N HIS A 39 -12.58 -6.71 -0.64
CA HIS A 39 -12.00 -7.53 0.41
C HIS A 39 -10.96 -6.70 1.18
N LEU A 40 -11.35 -6.13 2.31
CA LEU A 40 -10.49 -5.33 3.17
C LEU A 40 -9.71 -6.26 4.09
N VAL A 41 -8.41 -6.32 3.91
CA VAL A 41 -7.53 -7.21 4.68
C VAL A 41 -6.91 -6.44 5.83
N ASP A 42 -7.00 -6.98 7.05
CA ASP A 42 -6.12 -6.59 8.15
C ASP A 42 -4.88 -7.49 8.09
N LEU A 43 -3.71 -6.92 7.76
CA LEU A 43 -2.45 -7.65 7.70
C LEU A 43 -2.07 -8.23 9.08
N PRO A 44 -1.28 -9.33 9.15
CA PRO A 44 -0.91 -9.95 10.42
C PRO A 44 -0.38 -8.95 11.44
N GLY A 45 -0.88 -9.03 12.68
CA GLY A 45 -0.53 -8.15 13.79
C GLY A 45 -1.16 -6.77 13.74
N HIS A 46 -2.09 -6.50 12.81
CA HIS A 46 -2.81 -5.24 12.69
C HIS A 46 -4.33 -5.45 12.80
N GLY A 47 -5.01 -4.46 13.35
CA GLY A 47 -6.47 -4.46 13.45
C GLY A 47 -7.03 -5.76 14.03
N HIS A 48 -8.07 -6.32 13.42
CA HIS A 48 -8.67 -7.59 13.86
C HIS A 48 -7.78 -8.82 13.58
N SER A 49 -6.60 -8.64 12.96
CA SER A 49 -5.56 -9.66 12.79
C SER A 49 -4.43 -9.55 13.83
N VAL A 50 -4.61 -8.81 14.93
CA VAL A 50 -3.57 -8.59 15.95
C VAL A 50 -3.00 -9.91 16.48
N ASP A 51 -3.84 -10.94 16.67
CA ASP A 51 -3.47 -12.25 17.18
C ASP A 51 -3.26 -13.30 16.08
N ALA A 52 -3.12 -12.88 14.82
CA ALA A 52 -2.90 -13.83 13.74
C ALA A 52 -1.58 -14.60 13.93
N ALA A 53 -1.65 -15.93 13.89
CA ALA A 53 -0.46 -16.78 14.01
C ALA A 53 0.49 -16.65 12.79
N LEU A 54 -0.02 -16.17 11.67
CA LEU A 54 0.76 -15.95 10.45
C LEU A 54 1.74 -14.78 10.66
N PRO A 55 3.04 -14.95 10.35
CA PRO A 55 3.99 -13.85 10.45
C PRO A 55 3.74 -12.78 9.39
N LEU A 56 4.04 -11.52 9.70
CA LEU A 56 4.06 -10.43 8.73
C LEU A 56 5.29 -10.59 7.81
N ALA A 57 5.14 -11.38 6.77
CA ALA A 57 6.17 -11.62 5.77
C ALA A 57 5.50 -11.71 4.39
N VAL A 58 6.18 -11.22 3.32
CA VAL A 58 5.52 -10.99 2.03
C VAL A 58 4.98 -12.30 1.44
N ALA A 59 5.81 -13.34 1.32
CA ALA A 59 5.40 -14.58 0.69
C ALA A 59 4.30 -15.34 1.49
N PRO A 60 4.44 -15.58 2.80
CA PRO A 60 3.38 -16.26 3.58
C PRO A 60 2.04 -15.55 3.56
N VAL A 61 2.02 -14.21 3.62
CA VAL A 61 0.79 -13.42 3.56
C VAL A 61 0.13 -13.55 2.20
N VAL A 62 0.91 -13.47 1.11
CA VAL A 62 0.39 -13.66 -0.24
C VAL A 62 -0.20 -15.06 -0.42
N GLU A 63 0.48 -16.11 0.05
CA GLU A 63 -0.03 -17.50 -0.04
C GLU A 63 -1.39 -17.63 0.68
N ASP A 64 -1.48 -17.19 1.96
CA ASP A 64 -2.74 -17.27 2.72
C ASP A 64 -3.88 -16.52 2.02
N LEU A 65 -3.58 -15.36 1.41
CA LEU A 65 -4.60 -14.58 0.72
C LEU A 65 -5.07 -15.23 -0.59
N VAL A 66 -4.16 -15.77 -1.39
CA VAL A 66 -4.55 -16.42 -2.67
C VAL A 66 -5.29 -17.75 -2.48
N GLU A 67 -5.08 -18.42 -1.33
CA GLU A 67 -5.86 -19.61 -0.95
C GLU A 67 -7.28 -19.28 -0.51
N ARG A 68 -7.50 -18.08 0.06
CA ARG A 68 -8.76 -17.68 0.68
C ARG A 68 -9.62 -16.78 -0.18
N LEU A 69 -9.03 -16.09 -1.15
CA LEU A 69 -9.71 -15.08 -1.96
C LEU A 69 -9.87 -15.53 -3.41
N PRO A 70 -10.94 -15.10 -4.09
CA PRO A 70 -11.10 -15.35 -5.51
C PRO A 70 -10.03 -14.63 -6.33
N ARG A 71 -9.96 -14.95 -7.63
CA ARG A 71 -9.14 -14.19 -8.58
C ARG A 71 -9.65 -12.76 -8.66
N ALA A 72 -8.80 -11.78 -8.33
CA ALA A 72 -9.17 -10.40 -8.07
C ALA A 72 -8.21 -9.38 -8.69
N LEU A 73 -8.65 -8.12 -8.75
CA LEU A 73 -7.77 -6.95 -8.81
C LEU A 73 -7.19 -6.72 -7.40
N TRP A 74 -5.88 -6.56 -7.27
CA TRP A 74 -5.24 -6.30 -5.99
C TRP A 74 -4.81 -4.84 -5.90
N LEU A 75 -5.27 -4.12 -4.88
CA LEU A 75 -4.83 -2.77 -4.55
C LEU A 75 -3.98 -2.81 -3.30
N GLY A 76 -2.76 -2.28 -3.39
CA GLY A 76 -1.89 -2.09 -2.23
C GLY A 76 -1.52 -0.63 -2.04
N TRP A 77 -1.76 -0.11 -0.84
CA TRP A 77 -1.30 1.21 -0.44
C TRP A 77 -0.02 1.10 0.38
N SER A 78 0.99 1.91 0.03
CA SER A 78 2.25 1.99 0.79
C SER A 78 2.86 0.59 1.00
N LEU A 79 3.06 0.13 2.25
CA LEU A 79 3.52 -1.22 2.58
C LEU A 79 2.67 -2.31 1.90
N GLY A 80 1.33 -2.12 1.87
CA GLY A 80 0.41 -3.05 1.23
C GLY A 80 0.72 -3.32 -0.24
N GLY A 81 1.35 -2.35 -0.91
CA GLY A 81 1.78 -2.49 -2.28
C GLY A 81 2.89 -3.52 -2.49
N LEU A 82 3.74 -3.81 -1.50
CA LEU A 82 4.73 -4.88 -1.60
C LEU A 82 4.07 -6.26 -1.69
N PHE A 83 2.99 -6.48 -0.92
CA PHE A 83 2.22 -7.72 -0.96
C PHE A 83 1.45 -7.84 -2.28
N ALA A 84 0.78 -6.77 -2.72
CA ALA A 84 0.04 -6.74 -3.98
C ALA A 84 0.98 -6.99 -5.17
N LEU A 85 2.15 -6.36 -5.17
CA LEU A 85 3.15 -6.52 -6.22
C LEU A 85 3.73 -7.93 -6.24
N GLN A 86 4.05 -8.49 -5.07
CA GLN A 86 4.51 -9.88 -4.97
C GLN A 86 3.45 -10.88 -5.46
N ALA A 87 2.17 -10.67 -5.13
CA ALA A 87 1.09 -11.49 -5.64
C ALA A 87 1.00 -11.42 -7.17
N ALA A 88 1.10 -10.23 -7.74
CA ALA A 88 1.08 -10.00 -9.19
C ALA A 88 2.25 -10.70 -9.91
N LEU A 89 3.43 -10.72 -9.28
CA LEU A 89 4.63 -11.35 -9.84
C LEU A 89 4.62 -12.89 -9.72
N ALA A 90 4.09 -13.43 -8.61
CA ALA A 90 4.25 -14.83 -8.27
C ALA A 90 2.95 -15.68 -8.42
N ARG A 91 1.76 -15.05 -8.46
CA ARG A 91 0.45 -15.74 -8.40
C ARG A 91 -0.53 -15.22 -9.46
N THR A 92 -0.13 -15.30 -10.70
CA THR A 92 -0.84 -14.77 -11.87
C THR A 92 -2.24 -15.33 -12.08
N GLN A 93 -2.49 -16.54 -11.61
CA GLN A 93 -3.81 -17.18 -11.68
C GLN A 93 -4.82 -16.54 -10.70
N SER A 94 -4.33 -15.96 -9.61
CA SER A 94 -5.16 -15.32 -8.56
C SER A 94 -5.26 -13.80 -8.73
N VAL A 95 -4.39 -13.19 -9.55
CA VAL A 95 -4.32 -11.74 -9.75
C VAL A 95 -4.70 -11.38 -11.19
N ARG A 96 -5.75 -10.57 -11.35
CA ARG A 96 -6.18 -10.05 -12.66
C ARG A 96 -5.37 -8.83 -13.10
N GLY A 97 -5.00 -8.01 -12.14
CA GLY A 97 -4.20 -6.80 -12.28
C GLY A 97 -3.80 -6.28 -10.91
N VAL A 98 -2.87 -5.35 -10.85
CA VAL A 98 -2.42 -4.73 -9.61
C VAL A 98 -2.50 -3.22 -9.67
N ALA A 99 -3.09 -2.59 -8.65
CA ALA A 99 -3.10 -1.15 -8.44
C ALA A 99 -2.21 -0.80 -7.25
N LEU A 100 -1.22 0.02 -7.47
CA LEU A 100 -0.27 0.47 -6.45
C LEU A 100 -0.57 1.94 -6.14
N VAL A 101 -1.04 2.21 -4.92
CA VAL A 101 -1.35 3.56 -4.47
C VAL A 101 -0.24 4.02 -3.54
N CYS A 102 0.48 5.06 -3.94
CA CYS A 102 1.57 5.63 -3.13
C CYS A 102 2.51 4.55 -2.58
N SER A 103 2.95 3.62 -3.44
CA SER A 103 3.81 2.49 -3.09
C SER A 103 4.99 2.36 -4.04
N SER A 104 6.00 1.59 -3.65
CA SER A 104 7.24 1.43 -4.40
C SER A 104 7.73 -0.01 -4.35
N PRO A 105 8.35 -0.53 -5.42
CA PRO A 105 9.01 -1.84 -5.38
C PRO A 105 10.28 -1.84 -4.51
N ARG A 106 10.78 -0.67 -4.18
CA ARG A 106 11.93 -0.41 -3.30
C ARG A 106 11.72 0.92 -2.59
N PHE A 107 11.62 0.91 -1.27
CA PHE A 107 11.38 2.14 -0.49
C PHE A 107 12.68 2.89 -0.15
N VAL A 108 13.79 2.18 -0.03
CA VAL A 108 15.09 2.78 0.32
C VAL A 108 15.86 3.12 -0.95
N ARG A 109 16.47 4.32 -0.97
CA ARG A 109 17.38 4.72 -2.04
C ARG A 109 18.69 3.92 -1.95
N ASP A 110 19.24 3.60 -3.11
CA ASP A 110 20.58 3.00 -3.19
C ASP A 110 21.67 4.05 -2.96
N ALA A 111 22.86 3.59 -2.60
CA ALA A 111 24.06 4.42 -2.67
C ALA A 111 24.29 4.91 -4.11
N ALA A 112 24.97 6.05 -4.27
CA ALA A 112 25.23 6.63 -5.58
C ALA A 112 25.97 5.65 -6.51
N GLY A 113 25.54 5.60 -7.77
CA GLY A 113 26.13 4.74 -8.79
C GLY A 113 25.28 4.67 -10.07
N ALA A 114 25.78 4.01 -11.10
CA ALA A 114 25.01 3.76 -12.31
C ALA A 114 23.83 2.81 -12.02
N GLY A 115 22.62 3.20 -12.43
CA GLY A 115 21.39 2.42 -12.16
C GLY A 115 20.87 2.52 -10.72
N ALA A 116 21.43 3.41 -9.89
CA ALA A 116 21.00 3.58 -8.52
C ALA A 116 19.56 4.08 -8.41
N TRP A 117 18.79 3.50 -7.48
CA TRP A 117 17.44 3.95 -7.12
C TRP A 117 17.51 5.24 -6.31
N ARG A 118 17.25 6.38 -6.97
CA ARG A 118 17.53 7.71 -6.44
C ARG A 118 16.41 8.30 -5.60
N TYR A 119 15.17 7.91 -5.89
CA TYR A 119 13.96 8.52 -5.32
C TYR A 119 13.40 7.77 -4.11
N GLY A 120 14.09 6.75 -3.63
CA GLY A 120 13.78 6.10 -2.36
C GLY A 120 14.10 7.01 -1.17
N MET A 121 13.52 6.69 -0.04
CA MET A 121 13.81 7.31 1.26
C MET A 121 15.25 7.01 1.70
N SER A 122 15.87 7.90 2.45
CA SER A 122 17.23 7.63 2.94
C SER A 122 17.24 6.52 4.00
N PRO A 123 18.26 5.66 4.05
CA PRO A 123 18.37 4.59 5.05
C PRO A 123 18.27 5.12 6.49
N GLU A 124 18.85 6.29 6.76
CA GLU A 124 18.90 6.91 8.08
C GLU A 124 17.50 7.20 8.64
N ILE A 125 16.52 7.50 7.77
CA ILE A 125 15.13 7.70 8.19
C ILE A 125 14.54 6.40 8.76
N PHE A 126 14.86 5.24 8.16
CA PHE A 126 14.41 3.94 8.67
C PHE A 126 15.10 3.60 9.99
N GLU A 127 16.37 3.94 10.16
CA GLU A 127 17.10 3.77 11.42
C GLU A 127 16.50 4.62 12.53
N ASP A 128 16.15 5.89 12.25
CA ASP A 128 15.49 6.80 13.18
C ASP A 128 14.12 6.29 13.61
N PHE A 129 13.30 5.80 12.65
CA PHE A 129 12.00 5.18 12.97
C PHE A 129 12.18 3.90 13.79
N ALA A 130 13.15 3.05 13.45
CA ALA A 130 13.44 1.84 14.19
C ALA A 130 13.91 2.11 15.63
N ALA A 131 14.72 3.16 15.84
CA ALA A 131 15.10 3.63 17.16
C ALA A 131 13.88 4.16 17.93
N GLY A 132 13.09 5.03 17.31
CA GLY A 132 11.88 5.59 17.90
C GLY A 132 10.86 4.54 18.32
N LEU A 133 10.69 3.44 17.56
CA LEU A 133 9.79 2.35 17.94
C LEU A 133 10.21 1.65 19.25
N ARG A 134 11.51 1.61 19.56
CA ARG A 134 12.02 1.02 20.83
C ARG A 134 11.80 1.96 22.02
N ASP A 135 11.95 3.26 21.80
CA ASP A 135 11.97 4.26 22.87
C ASP A 135 10.56 4.81 23.15
N ASP A 136 9.83 5.18 22.11
CA ASP A 136 8.47 5.74 22.14
C ASP A 136 7.72 5.37 20.87
N TRP A 137 7.13 4.18 20.84
CA TRP A 137 6.45 3.69 19.64
C TRP A 137 5.20 4.51 19.27
N ARG A 138 4.43 5.01 20.26
CA ARG A 138 3.25 5.84 19.98
C ARG A 138 3.64 7.19 19.38
N GLY A 139 4.59 7.89 19.98
CA GLY A 139 5.10 9.13 19.42
C GLY A 139 5.77 8.92 18.04
N THR A 140 6.34 7.74 17.80
CA THR A 140 6.90 7.40 16.48
C THR A 140 5.80 7.22 15.44
N LEU A 141 4.68 6.56 15.77
CA LEU A 141 3.52 6.47 14.88
C LEU A 141 2.91 7.85 14.61
N GLU A 142 2.77 8.70 15.62
CA GLU A 142 2.27 10.07 15.45
C GLU A 142 3.17 10.88 14.47
N ARG A 143 4.49 10.74 14.56
CA ARG A 143 5.42 11.37 13.61
C ARG A 143 5.27 10.81 12.19
N PHE A 144 5.03 9.50 12.07
CA PHE A 144 4.86 8.86 10.78
C PHE A 144 3.58 9.31 10.07
N ILE A 145 2.41 9.29 10.74
CA ILE A 145 1.16 9.76 10.14
C ILE A 145 1.21 11.27 9.82
N ALA A 146 1.95 12.05 10.60
CA ALA A 146 2.19 13.46 10.28
C ALA A 146 3.03 13.60 8.99
N LEU A 147 3.99 12.71 8.74
CA LEU A 147 4.75 12.67 7.48
C LEU A 147 3.89 12.24 6.30
N GLU A 148 2.98 11.27 6.47
CA GLU A 148 2.03 10.83 5.43
C GLU A 148 1.12 11.96 4.96
N ALA A 149 0.60 12.76 5.89
CA ALA A 149 -0.27 13.91 5.59
C ALA A 149 0.51 15.12 5.06
N PHE A 150 1.83 15.17 5.30
CA PHE A 150 2.64 16.35 4.97
C PHE A 150 2.72 16.60 3.45
N GLY A 151 2.42 17.83 3.07
CA GLY A 151 2.46 18.28 1.67
C GLY A 151 1.11 18.26 0.96
N SER A 152 0.13 17.50 1.45
CA SER A 152 -1.24 17.53 0.93
C SER A 152 -1.90 18.88 1.15
N ASP A 153 -2.79 19.30 0.24
CA ASP A 153 -3.64 20.48 0.44
C ASP A 153 -4.67 20.25 1.56
N HIS A 154 -4.96 18.99 1.89
CA HIS A 154 -5.88 18.55 2.93
C HIS A 154 -5.15 17.95 4.16
N ALA A 155 -3.88 18.31 4.40
CA ALA A 155 -3.03 17.70 5.42
C ALA A 155 -3.66 17.62 6.82
N LYS A 156 -4.42 18.64 7.24
CA LYS A 156 -5.10 18.62 8.55
C LYS A 156 -6.21 17.59 8.65
N GLU A 157 -6.97 17.42 7.58
CA GLU A 157 -8.06 16.45 7.50
C GLU A 157 -7.49 15.02 7.42
N GLU A 158 -6.52 14.79 6.55
CA GLU A 158 -5.81 13.51 6.43
C GLU A 158 -5.18 13.10 7.75
N LEU A 159 -4.44 14.00 8.41
CA LEU A 159 -3.83 13.73 9.72
C LEU A 159 -4.87 13.35 10.78
N ARG A 160 -6.00 14.04 10.82
CA ARG A 160 -7.09 13.70 11.75
C ARG A 160 -7.64 12.31 11.45
N THR A 161 -7.96 12.02 10.19
CA THR A 161 -8.52 10.73 9.77
C THR A 161 -7.55 9.58 10.06
N LEU A 162 -6.26 9.75 9.76
CA LEU A 162 -5.23 8.76 10.05
C LEU A 162 -5.07 8.54 11.55
N ARG A 163 -5.06 9.62 12.36
CA ARG A 163 -4.97 9.53 13.82
C ARG A 163 -6.17 8.82 14.43
N ASP A 164 -7.37 9.20 14.04
CA ASP A 164 -8.61 8.59 14.52
C ASP A 164 -8.69 7.11 14.12
N GLY A 165 -8.18 6.76 12.93
CA GLY A 165 -8.13 5.41 12.42
C GLY A 165 -7.05 4.53 13.06
N LEU A 166 -5.93 5.09 13.50
CA LEU A 166 -4.72 4.35 13.90
C LEU A 166 -4.98 3.22 14.91
N PHE A 167 -5.88 3.46 15.86
CA PHE A 167 -6.23 2.50 16.92
C PHE A 167 -7.70 2.09 16.91
N ALA A 168 -8.44 2.41 15.85
CA ALA A 168 -9.88 2.13 15.79
C ALA A 168 -10.22 0.62 15.82
N ARG A 169 -9.28 -0.23 15.40
CA ARG A 169 -9.38 -1.71 15.47
C ARG A 169 -8.37 -2.32 16.45
N GLY A 170 -7.93 -1.59 17.48
CA GLY A 170 -6.92 -2.01 18.42
C GLY A 170 -5.50 -1.56 18.07
N GLU A 171 -4.58 -1.75 19.00
CA GLU A 171 -3.18 -1.36 18.84
C GLU A 171 -2.39 -2.46 18.11
N PRO A 172 -1.57 -2.11 17.11
CA PRO A 172 -0.65 -3.07 16.50
C PRO A 172 0.43 -3.48 17.50
N ALA A 173 0.86 -4.73 17.47
CA ALA A 173 1.96 -5.20 18.30
C ALA A 173 3.27 -4.52 17.91
N ALA A 174 4.05 -4.04 18.89
CA ALA A 174 5.32 -3.34 18.65
C ALA A 174 6.30 -4.15 17.78
N GLY A 175 6.37 -5.46 17.97
CA GLY A 175 7.19 -6.37 17.15
C GLY A 175 6.76 -6.41 15.69
N VAL A 176 5.47 -6.25 15.41
CA VAL A 176 4.93 -6.20 14.04
C VAL A 176 5.29 -4.89 13.36
N LEU A 177 5.25 -3.78 14.08
CA LEU A 177 5.67 -2.47 13.55
C LEU A 177 7.15 -2.51 13.12
N ALA A 178 8.04 -3.05 13.95
CA ALA A 178 9.44 -3.23 13.59
C ALA A 178 9.62 -4.17 12.40
N THR A 179 8.79 -5.21 12.28
CA THR A 179 8.81 -6.13 11.15
C THR A 179 8.37 -5.44 9.86
N GLY A 180 7.27 -4.68 9.88
CA GLY A 180 6.80 -3.91 8.73
C GLY A 180 7.84 -2.87 8.26
N LEU A 181 8.52 -2.20 9.21
CA LEU A 181 9.60 -1.26 8.89
C LEU A 181 10.79 -1.97 8.21
N ARG A 182 11.15 -3.20 8.65
CA ARG A 182 12.17 -4.02 7.98
C ARG A 182 11.74 -4.41 6.56
N LEU A 183 10.47 -4.77 6.35
CA LEU A 183 9.98 -5.08 4.99
C LEU A 183 10.13 -3.87 4.06
N LEU A 184 9.79 -2.67 4.51
CA LEU A 184 10.00 -1.43 3.75
C LEU A 184 11.48 -1.18 3.47
N HIS A 185 12.37 -1.50 4.41
CA HIS A 185 13.81 -1.31 4.25
C HIS A 185 14.43 -2.35 3.31
N ASP A 186 14.10 -3.64 3.45
CA ASP A 186 14.86 -4.75 2.86
C ASP A 186 14.33 -5.21 1.50
N VAL A 187 13.00 -5.11 1.25
CA VAL A 187 12.39 -5.66 0.05
C VAL A 187 12.76 -4.86 -1.19
N ASP A 188 13.19 -5.57 -2.23
CA ASP A 188 13.46 -5.02 -3.57
C ASP A 188 12.84 -5.91 -4.65
N LEU A 189 11.73 -5.44 -5.22
CA LEU A 189 11.01 -6.12 -6.30
C LEU A 189 11.32 -5.54 -7.69
N ARG A 190 12.18 -4.52 -7.79
CA ARG A 190 12.56 -3.90 -9.08
C ARG A 190 13.07 -4.89 -10.12
N PRO A 191 13.95 -5.86 -9.77
CA PRO A 191 14.48 -6.81 -10.75
C PRO A 191 13.40 -7.68 -11.42
N ALA A 192 12.24 -7.85 -10.77
CA ALA A 192 11.15 -8.67 -11.31
C ALA A 192 10.16 -7.88 -12.17
N LEU A 193 10.15 -6.54 -12.13
CA LEU A 193 9.20 -5.69 -12.84
C LEU A 193 9.20 -5.90 -14.37
N PRO A 194 10.36 -6.06 -15.05
CA PRO A 194 10.38 -6.30 -16.50
C PRO A 194 9.63 -7.56 -16.93
N ALA A 195 9.50 -8.53 -16.04
CA ALA A 195 8.77 -9.77 -16.28
C ALA A 195 7.34 -9.78 -15.71
N MET A 196 6.80 -8.63 -15.30
CA MET A 196 5.47 -8.52 -14.71
C MET A 196 4.39 -9.08 -15.65
N PRO A 197 3.70 -10.16 -15.26
CA PRO A 197 2.80 -10.87 -16.18
C PRO A 197 1.39 -10.30 -16.24
N VAL A 198 1.01 -9.42 -15.31
CA VAL A 198 -0.32 -8.80 -15.25
C VAL A 198 -0.25 -7.28 -15.48
N PRO A 199 -1.34 -6.64 -15.95
CA PRO A 199 -1.41 -5.19 -16.04
C PRO A 199 -1.25 -4.53 -14.67
N SER A 200 -0.69 -3.31 -14.65
CA SER A 200 -0.50 -2.55 -13.41
C SER A 200 -0.90 -1.09 -13.56
N LEU A 201 -1.57 -0.56 -12.52
CA LEU A 201 -1.84 0.87 -12.32
C LEU A 201 -0.96 1.38 -11.19
N TRP A 202 -0.23 2.46 -11.45
CA TRP A 202 0.62 3.13 -10.48
C TRP A 202 0.03 4.52 -10.21
N LEU A 203 -0.59 4.70 -9.04
CA LEU A 203 -1.32 5.91 -8.68
C LEU A 203 -0.58 6.64 -7.57
N ALA A 204 0.04 7.76 -7.90
CA ALA A 204 0.86 8.55 -6.98
C ALA A 204 0.13 9.82 -6.53
N GLY A 205 0.27 10.21 -5.27
CA GLY A 205 -0.02 11.56 -4.84
C GLY A 205 1.11 12.49 -5.29
N ARG A 206 0.78 13.62 -5.95
CA ARG A 206 1.82 14.55 -6.45
C ARG A 206 2.70 15.10 -5.34
N ARG A 207 2.17 15.27 -4.15
CA ARG A 207 2.83 15.85 -3.00
C ARG A 207 3.26 14.83 -1.95
N ASP A 208 3.24 13.56 -2.31
CA ASP A 208 3.71 12.48 -1.43
C ASP A 208 5.16 12.70 -1.00
N ARG A 209 5.40 12.64 0.31
CA ARG A 209 6.71 12.83 0.94
C ARG A 209 7.28 11.54 1.52
N VAL A 210 6.50 10.46 1.48
CA VAL A 210 6.92 9.12 1.87
C VAL A 210 7.40 8.34 0.65
N VAL A 211 6.60 8.35 -0.42
CA VAL A 211 6.96 7.72 -1.70
C VAL A 211 7.01 8.80 -2.79
N ASP A 212 8.19 9.14 -3.23
CA ASP A 212 8.36 10.14 -4.29
C ASP A 212 7.62 9.68 -5.57
N PRO A 213 6.72 10.49 -6.14
CA PRO A 213 6.00 10.15 -7.37
C PRO A 213 6.91 9.84 -8.55
N ARG A 214 8.14 10.36 -8.55
CA ARG A 214 9.17 10.03 -9.56
C ARG A 214 9.63 8.58 -9.44
N ALA A 215 9.74 8.04 -8.22
CA ALA A 215 10.05 6.64 -7.99
C ALA A 215 8.96 5.73 -8.59
N MET A 216 7.69 6.07 -8.36
CA MET A 216 6.56 5.32 -8.93
C MET A 216 6.53 5.39 -10.46
N ARG A 217 6.82 6.55 -11.04
CA ARG A 217 6.90 6.71 -12.51
C ARG A 217 8.05 5.89 -13.10
N GLU A 218 9.21 5.88 -12.45
CA GLU A 218 10.35 5.09 -12.87
C GLU A 218 10.06 3.59 -12.78
N ALA A 219 9.45 3.13 -11.67
CA ALA A 219 9.01 1.75 -11.52
C ALA A 219 7.97 1.33 -12.55
N ALA A 220 6.97 2.17 -12.82
CA ALA A 220 5.97 1.92 -13.85
C ALA A 220 6.61 1.75 -15.24
N ALA A 221 7.63 2.55 -15.56
CA ALA A 221 8.35 2.45 -16.83
C ALA A 221 9.13 1.13 -16.99
N MET A 222 9.41 0.40 -15.90
CA MET A 222 10.05 -0.91 -15.92
C MET A 222 9.07 -2.05 -16.22
N ALA A 223 7.77 -1.88 -15.99
CA ALA A 223 6.76 -2.93 -16.12
C ALA A 223 6.05 -2.85 -17.49
N PRO A 224 5.89 -3.98 -18.23
CA PRO A 224 5.47 -3.97 -19.64
C PRO A 224 4.07 -3.41 -19.90
N ARG A 225 3.13 -3.59 -18.98
CA ARG A 225 1.72 -3.18 -19.12
C ARG A 225 1.31 -2.24 -17.99
N ALA A 226 2.16 -1.26 -17.70
CA ALA A 226 1.93 -0.31 -16.63
C ALA A 226 1.26 0.97 -17.14
N ARG A 227 0.38 1.52 -16.30
CA ARG A 227 -0.15 2.89 -16.41
C ARG A 227 0.29 3.66 -15.19
N PHE A 228 0.77 4.87 -15.38
CA PHE A 228 1.10 5.79 -14.30
C PHE A 228 0.12 6.96 -14.33
N GLU A 229 -0.54 7.20 -13.21
CA GLU A 229 -1.42 8.35 -12.99
C GLU A 229 -0.99 9.09 -11.73
N GLN A 230 -1.28 10.39 -11.67
CA GLN A 230 -0.90 11.23 -10.54
C GLN A 230 -2.10 12.02 -10.07
N VAL A 231 -2.40 11.95 -8.77
CA VAL A 231 -3.46 12.72 -8.13
C VAL A 231 -2.87 14.07 -7.70
N GLU A 232 -3.32 15.14 -8.37
CA GLU A 232 -2.90 16.50 -8.03
C GLU A 232 -3.39 16.86 -6.61
N HIS A 233 -2.62 17.68 -5.92
CA HIS A 233 -2.91 18.17 -4.56
C HIS A 233 -2.90 17.12 -3.43
N ALA A 234 -2.79 15.82 -3.75
CA ALA A 234 -2.79 14.72 -2.77
C ALA A 234 -1.40 14.40 -2.22
N GLY A 235 -1.35 13.99 -0.94
CA GLY A 235 -0.20 13.42 -0.25
C GLY A 235 -0.11 11.90 -0.41
N HIS A 236 0.31 11.21 0.67
CA HIS A 236 0.57 9.77 0.69
C HIS A 236 -0.69 8.89 0.68
N ALA A 237 -1.84 9.41 1.15
CA ALA A 237 -3.10 8.69 1.22
C ALA A 237 -4.20 9.37 0.38
N PRO A 238 -4.08 9.40 -0.97
CA PRO A 238 -5.00 10.13 -1.84
C PRO A 238 -6.45 9.69 -1.72
N PHE A 239 -6.72 8.46 -1.32
CA PHE A 239 -8.07 7.93 -1.15
C PHE A 239 -8.80 8.50 0.07
N LEU A 240 -8.14 9.21 0.98
CA LEU A 240 -8.79 9.84 2.13
C LEU A 240 -9.55 11.12 1.74
N THR A 241 -8.97 11.91 0.86
CA THR A 241 -9.51 13.23 0.48
C THR A 241 -9.83 13.37 -1.01
N HIS A 242 -9.38 12.44 -1.82
CA HIS A 242 -9.60 12.38 -3.27
C HIS A 242 -10.17 10.99 -3.68
N ALA A 243 -11.03 10.40 -2.82
CA ALA A 243 -11.55 9.05 -3.00
C ALA A 243 -12.20 8.84 -4.38
N GLY A 244 -13.01 9.79 -4.85
CA GLY A 244 -13.64 9.74 -6.17
C GLY A 244 -12.64 9.67 -7.32
N ILE A 245 -11.52 10.41 -7.24
CA ILE A 245 -10.46 10.36 -8.28
C ILE A 245 -9.79 8.99 -8.30
N VAL A 246 -9.48 8.44 -7.12
CA VAL A 246 -8.90 7.10 -6.98
C VAL A 246 -9.87 6.04 -7.48
N ALA A 247 -11.15 6.14 -7.11
CA ALA A 247 -12.20 5.23 -7.53
C ALA A 247 -12.37 5.22 -9.06
N ASP A 248 -12.39 6.39 -9.69
CA ASP A 248 -12.51 6.50 -11.14
C ASP A 248 -11.29 5.92 -11.87
N ALA A 249 -10.08 6.11 -11.32
CA ALA A 249 -8.87 5.47 -11.87
C ALA A 249 -8.98 3.94 -11.80
N LEU A 250 -9.48 3.39 -10.68
CA LEU A 250 -9.70 1.95 -10.52
C LEU A 250 -10.77 1.42 -11.47
N ARG A 251 -11.91 2.12 -11.64
CA ARG A 251 -12.96 1.74 -12.60
C ARG A 251 -12.42 1.67 -14.03
N ARG A 252 -11.69 2.69 -14.45
CA ARG A 252 -11.05 2.70 -15.79
C ARG A 252 -10.02 1.58 -15.95
N PHE A 253 -9.25 1.31 -14.91
CA PHE A 253 -8.27 0.23 -14.92
C PHE A 253 -8.94 -1.13 -15.01
N GLU A 254 -9.92 -1.42 -14.14
CA GLU A 254 -10.69 -2.66 -14.17
C GLU A 254 -11.35 -2.91 -15.54
N ALA A 255 -11.99 -1.90 -16.12
CA ALA A 255 -12.61 -1.99 -17.45
C ALA A 255 -11.60 -2.31 -18.58
N SER A 256 -10.31 -2.09 -18.34
CA SER A 256 -9.23 -2.40 -19.28
C SER A 256 -8.62 -3.79 -19.10
N LEU A 257 -8.98 -4.49 -18.01
CA LEU A 257 -8.53 -5.85 -17.76
C LEU A 257 -9.35 -6.81 -18.63
N SER A 258 -8.69 -7.74 -19.30
CA SER A 258 -9.41 -8.80 -20.01
C SER A 258 -10.14 -9.72 -19.03
N PRO A 259 -11.28 -10.28 -19.41
CA PRO A 259 -12.05 -11.22 -18.60
C PRO A 259 -11.25 -12.41 -18.10
#